data_27b8c24e4753f0ef35a0151eada5438a
#
_entry.id   27b8c24e4753f0ef35a0151eada5438a
#
_cell.length_a   1.000
_cell.length_b   1.000
_cell.length_c   1.000
_cell.angle_alpha   90.00
_cell.angle_beta   90.00
_cell.angle_gamma   90.00
#
_symmetry.space_group_name_H-M   'P 1'
#
loop_
_entity.id
_entity.type
_entity.pdbx_description
1 polymer ?
#
loop_
_entity_poly.entity_id
_entity_poly.type
_entity_poly.pdbx_seq_one_letter_code
_entity_poly.pdbx_strand_id
1 'polypeptide(L)'
;MSKSDDLFIREDPIFVDKELLEINHLPEEGRIVGRGEEIGQLANAVNPGIFGQSPSNVLIYGKTGTGKSLCAKYVSRRLVQTADEEGVSAAHAYVDCAQDGTETQAVQTIASSVNTDETDIYIPDKGISTATYYKRLWKILDAEYDVVLIMLDEIDKLEDDDILMQLSRAGEAGKLESCKIGVIGVSNKIKYKDRMDERVKSSLCEREFVFPPYDASQLNEIMVARSDAFRDGVLDDGVIPRAAALAAREHGDARKAIDILRYAGEIAQSTEAETVREEFVTQARERAETDRFRELIRGSTPHSRYVLQALTMLSINAREDETTPDNQGFRTTRVYDLYEQICRQEGSDSLSLRRVRDLLKEHAFLDIVEQSRHSGGSAEGSYTEHTLLEDPAVVKDVLADTIE
;
A
#
# COMPACT_ATOMS: atom_id res chain seq x y z
N MET A 1 -11.51 -5.10 -51.01
CA MET A 1 -11.82 -4.05 -50.02
C MET A 1 -10.81 -4.24 -48.89
N SER A 2 -10.01 -3.24 -48.64
CA SER A 2 -8.81 -3.27 -47.81
C SER A 2 -9.14 -3.38 -46.31
N LYS A 3 -8.49 -4.32 -45.60
CA LYS A 3 -8.57 -4.52 -44.14
C LYS A 3 -7.77 -3.46 -43.32
N SER A 4 -7.61 -2.24 -43.84
CA SER A 4 -6.71 -1.23 -43.26
C SER A 4 -7.39 -0.06 -42.53
N ASP A 5 -8.70 -0.09 -42.30
CA ASP A 5 -9.42 1.08 -41.78
C ASP A 5 -9.85 1.04 -40.32
N ASP A 6 -9.60 -0.04 -39.58
CA ASP A 6 -9.90 -0.08 -38.14
C ASP A 6 -8.65 -0.48 -37.34
N LEU A 7 -7.74 0.50 -37.17
CA LEU A 7 -6.59 0.39 -36.26
C LEU A 7 -7.00 0.46 -34.79
N PHE A 8 -8.22 0.89 -34.51
CA PHE A 8 -8.72 1.08 -33.15
C PHE A 8 -10.04 0.33 -32.95
N ILE A 9 -10.13 -0.43 -31.85
CA ILE A 9 -11.37 -1.03 -31.38
C ILE A 9 -12.26 0.10 -30.88
N ARG A 10 -13.42 0.32 -31.50
CA ARG A 10 -14.34 1.42 -31.17
C ARG A 10 -15.19 1.15 -29.94
N GLU A 11 -15.41 -0.12 -29.62
CA GLU A 11 -16.15 -0.56 -28.44
C GLU A 11 -15.42 -1.74 -27.79
N ASP A 12 -15.21 -1.66 -26.49
CA ASP A 12 -14.65 -2.78 -25.73
C ASP A 12 -15.71 -3.90 -25.62
N PRO A 13 -15.42 -5.14 -26.04
CA PRO A 13 -16.40 -6.21 -26.00
C PRO A 13 -16.69 -6.74 -24.57
N ILE A 14 -15.79 -6.50 -23.63
CA ILE A 14 -15.82 -7.05 -22.27
C ILE A 14 -16.18 -5.98 -21.24
N PHE A 15 -15.55 -4.80 -21.31
CA PHE A 15 -15.72 -3.76 -20.31
C PHE A 15 -16.66 -2.63 -20.77
N VAL A 16 -17.42 -2.10 -19.82
CA VAL A 16 -18.14 -0.82 -19.95
C VAL A 16 -17.29 0.30 -19.37
N ASP A 17 -16.75 0.09 -18.19
CA ASP A 17 -15.91 1.05 -17.47
C ASP A 17 -14.83 0.32 -16.67
N LYS A 18 -13.65 0.19 -17.25
CA LYS A 18 -12.51 -0.49 -16.62
C LYS A 18 -11.93 0.25 -15.42
N GLU A 19 -12.14 1.58 -15.33
CA GLU A 19 -11.63 2.41 -14.23
C GLU A 19 -12.24 2.00 -12.88
N LEU A 20 -13.46 1.44 -12.87
CA LEU A 20 -14.10 0.90 -11.66
C LEU A 20 -13.31 -0.26 -11.01
N LEU A 21 -12.42 -0.91 -11.78
CA LEU A 21 -11.55 -1.98 -11.33
C LEU A 21 -10.13 -1.50 -11.02
N GLU A 22 -9.87 -0.20 -11.06
CA GLU A 22 -8.57 0.35 -10.70
C GLU A 22 -8.45 0.53 -9.18
N ILE A 23 -7.23 0.28 -8.66
CA ILE A 23 -6.92 0.36 -7.22
C ILE A 23 -7.13 1.77 -6.68
N ASN A 24 -6.87 2.79 -7.50
CA ASN A 24 -6.98 4.20 -7.11
C ASN A 24 -8.40 4.75 -7.20
N HIS A 25 -9.32 3.98 -7.78
CA HIS A 25 -10.73 4.39 -7.84
C HIS A 25 -11.33 4.40 -6.43
N LEU A 26 -11.72 5.59 -5.96
CA LEU A 26 -12.44 5.74 -4.70
C LEU A 26 -13.93 5.46 -4.99
N PRO A 27 -14.47 4.33 -4.54
CA PRO A 27 -15.85 3.99 -4.82
C PRO A 27 -16.81 5.03 -4.23
N GLU A 28 -17.92 5.27 -4.92
CA GLU A 28 -19.01 6.10 -4.44
C GLU A 28 -19.63 5.54 -3.16
N GLU A 29 -20.39 6.38 -2.46
CA GLU A 29 -21.16 6.01 -1.29
C GLU A 29 -22.05 4.78 -1.59
N GLY A 30 -21.96 3.77 -0.72
CA GLY A 30 -22.69 2.50 -0.91
C GLY A 30 -21.89 1.36 -1.57
N ARG A 31 -20.74 1.65 -2.16
CA ARG A 31 -19.85 0.63 -2.75
C ARG A 31 -18.73 0.14 -1.82
N ILE A 32 -18.63 0.70 -0.61
CA ILE A 32 -17.72 0.20 0.41
C ILE A 32 -18.40 -0.92 1.17
N VAL A 33 -18.09 -2.14 0.80
CA VAL A 33 -18.72 -3.36 1.32
C VAL A 33 -17.85 -4.01 2.38
N GLY A 34 -18.49 -4.65 3.37
CA GLY A 34 -17.80 -5.47 4.37
C GLY A 34 -17.01 -4.67 5.43
N ARG A 35 -17.23 -3.33 5.55
CA ARG A 35 -16.55 -2.44 6.52
C ARG A 35 -17.51 -1.51 7.27
N GLY A 36 -18.79 -1.87 7.35
CA GLY A 36 -19.78 -1.03 8.04
C GLY A 36 -19.48 -0.80 9.52
N GLU A 37 -18.96 -1.80 10.23
CA GLU A 37 -18.59 -1.68 11.63
C GLU A 37 -17.37 -0.77 11.81
N GLU A 38 -16.31 -0.98 11.05
CA GLU A 38 -15.08 -0.18 11.12
C GLU A 38 -15.34 1.28 10.72
N ILE A 39 -16.16 1.52 9.69
CA ILE A 39 -16.60 2.87 9.29
C ILE A 39 -17.40 3.52 10.43
N GLY A 40 -18.34 2.79 11.04
CA GLY A 40 -19.13 3.29 12.17
C GLY A 40 -18.27 3.65 13.38
N GLN A 41 -17.30 2.83 13.72
CA GLN A 41 -16.35 3.07 14.82
C GLN A 41 -15.48 4.31 14.52
N LEU A 42 -14.95 4.43 13.31
CA LEU A 42 -14.13 5.57 12.89
C LEU A 42 -14.97 6.86 12.86
N ALA A 43 -16.17 6.82 12.28
CA ALA A 43 -17.09 7.94 12.26
C ALA A 43 -17.42 8.42 13.68
N ASN A 44 -17.71 7.52 14.61
CA ASN A 44 -17.97 7.87 16.01
C ASN A 44 -16.76 8.53 16.69
N ALA A 45 -15.53 8.12 16.37
CA ALA A 45 -14.33 8.72 16.92
C ALA A 45 -14.12 10.18 16.48
N VAL A 46 -14.46 10.48 15.22
CA VAL A 46 -14.28 11.82 14.64
C VAL A 46 -15.54 12.69 14.68
N ASN A 47 -16.70 12.12 15.08
CA ASN A 47 -18.00 12.78 15.11
C ASN A 47 -18.03 14.15 15.83
N PRO A 48 -17.28 14.40 16.93
CA PRO A 48 -17.25 15.72 17.55
C PRO A 48 -16.85 16.84 16.57
N GLY A 49 -16.11 16.51 15.53
CA GLY A 49 -15.68 17.46 14.50
C GLY A 49 -16.82 18.10 13.70
N ILE A 50 -17.96 17.42 13.53
CA ILE A 50 -19.11 18.02 12.82
C ILE A 50 -19.76 19.18 13.59
N PHE A 51 -19.45 19.30 14.89
CA PHE A 51 -19.93 20.38 15.76
C PHE A 51 -18.82 21.35 16.15
N GLY A 52 -17.71 21.40 15.42
CA GLY A 52 -16.58 22.29 15.73
C GLY A 52 -15.79 21.91 16.99
N GLN A 53 -15.97 20.67 17.49
CA GLN A 53 -15.24 20.14 18.63
C GLN A 53 -14.06 19.28 18.19
N SER A 54 -13.10 19.04 19.12
CA SER A 54 -11.91 18.23 18.81
C SER A 54 -12.29 16.78 18.48
N PRO A 55 -11.99 16.29 17.27
CA PRO A 55 -12.08 14.88 16.96
C PRO A 55 -11.04 14.08 17.78
N SER A 56 -11.30 12.80 18.06
CA SER A 56 -10.28 11.95 18.64
C SER A 56 -9.19 11.64 17.64
N ASN A 57 -7.95 11.52 18.11
CA ASN A 57 -6.88 10.94 17.34
C ASN A 57 -7.09 9.43 17.20
N VAL A 58 -6.80 8.88 16.01
CA VAL A 58 -7.09 7.50 15.66
C VAL A 58 -5.86 6.85 15.06
N LEU A 59 -5.61 5.60 15.46
CA LEU A 59 -4.61 4.76 14.85
C LEU A 59 -5.26 3.50 14.27
N ILE A 60 -5.05 3.28 12.96
CA ILE A 60 -5.64 2.18 12.21
C ILE A 60 -4.55 1.20 11.80
N TYR A 61 -4.73 -0.08 12.12
CA TYR A 61 -3.82 -1.15 11.75
C TYR A 61 -4.49 -2.20 10.87
N GLY A 62 -3.71 -2.90 10.09
CA GLY A 62 -4.14 -4.08 9.35
C GLY A 62 -3.21 -4.37 8.18
N LYS A 63 -3.32 -5.54 7.60
CA LYS A 63 -2.57 -5.91 6.40
C LYS A 63 -2.92 -4.99 5.22
N THR A 64 -2.08 -4.99 4.19
CA THR A 64 -2.37 -4.32 2.91
C THR A 64 -3.68 -4.86 2.33
N GLY A 65 -4.43 -4.01 1.60
CA GLY A 65 -5.67 -4.41 0.94
C GLY A 65 -6.88 -4.66 1.85
N THR A 66 -6.80 -4.36 3.15
CA THR A 66 -7.94 -4.51 4.09
C THR A 66 -8.90 -3.32 4.15
N GLY A 67 -8.74 -2.32 3.28
CA GLY A 67 -9.65 -1.18 3.17
C GLY A 67 -9.41 -0.03 4.15
N LYS A 68 -8.31 -0.02 4.92
CA LYS A 68 -7.98 1.02 5.92
C LYS A 68 -8.01 2.43 5.34
N SER A 69 -7.16 2.68 4.34
CA SER A 69 -7.02 4.00 3.69
C SER A 69 -8.33 4.44 3.02
N LEU A 70 -9.05 3.48 2.44
CA LEU A 70 -10.35 3.72 1.83
C LEU A 70 -11.37 4.21 2.85
N CYS A 71 -11.53 3.50 3.96
CA CYS A 71 -12.48 3.87 5.02
C CYS A 71 -12.10 5.20 5.68
N ALA A 72 -10.82 5.44 5.92
CA ALA A 72 -10.34 6.70 6.48
C ALA A 72 -10.63 7.89 5.54
N LYS A 73 -10.34 7.76 4.25
CA LYS A 73 -10.67 8.78 3.23
C LYS A 73 -12.17 9.02 3.14
N TYR A 74 -12.97 7.96 3.14
CA TYR A 74 -14.42 8.04 3.09
C TYR A 74 -14.99 8.81 4.29
N VAL A 75 -14.61 8.41 5.52
CA VAL A 75 -15.10 9.06 6.75
C VAL A 75 -14.63 10.51 6.82
N SER A 76 -13.40 10.82 6.43
CA SER A 76 -12.89 12.19 6.43
C SER A 76 -13.68 13.10 5.46
N ARG A 77 -14.01 12.61 4.26
CA ARG A 77 -14.87 13.36 3.30
C ARG A 77 -16.28 13.56 3.84
N ARG A 78 -16.88 12.51 4.41
CA ARG A 78 -18.21 12.59 4.98
C ARG A 78 -18.28 13.55 6.16
N LEU A 79 -17.23 13.60 7.00
CA LEU A 79 -17.16 14.58 8.09
C LEU A 79 -17.21 16.01 7.53
N VAL A 80 -16.38 16.32 6.51
CA VAL A 80 -16.34 17.66 5.92
C VAL A 80 -17.70 18.06 5.35
N GLN A 81 -18.36 17.16 4.60
CA GLN A 81 -19.68 17.41 4.05
C GLN A 81 -20.74 17.65 5.14
N THR A 82 -20.75 16.81 6.18
CA THR A 82 -21.73 16.92 7.26
C THR A 82 -21.46 18.15 8.14
N ALA A 83 -20.19 18.52 8.38
CA ALA A 83 -19.81 19.72 9.10
C ALA A 83 -20.29 20.99 8.37
N ASP A 84 -20.18 21.04 7.04
CA ASP A 84 -20.68 22.14 6.21
C ASP A 84 -22.21 22.30 6.35
N GLU A 85 -22.96 21.19 6.38
CA GLU A 85 -24.40 21.17 6.62
C GLU A 85 -24.76 21.76 8.01
N GLU A 86 -23.87 21.60 9.00
CA GLU A 86 -24.04 22.15 10.37
C GLU A 86 -23.42 23.56 10.51
N GLY A 87 -22.89 24.15 9.42
CA GLY A 87 -22.28 25.48 9.42
C GLY A 87 -20.91 25.56 10.06
N VAL A 88 -20.19 24.44 10.15
CA VAL A 88 -18.83 24.31 10.65
C VAL A 88 -17.86 24.25 9.47
N SER A 89 -16.87 25.17 9.44
CA SER A 89 -15.83 25.16 8.43
C SER A 89 -14.86 24.02 8.69
N ALA A 90 -14.92 22.98 7.86
CA ALA A 90 -14.07 21.80 8.03
C ALA A 90 -13.28 21.46 6.77
N ALA A 91 -12.08 20.91 6.95
CA ALA A 91 -11.26 20.37 5.87
C ALA A 91 -10.63 19.02 6.24
N HIS A 92 -10.07 18.36 5.25
CA HIS A 92 -9.23 17.20 5.46
C HIS A 92 -7.95 17.31 4.62
N ALA A 93 -6.83 16.82 5.18
CA ALA A 93 -5.56 16.64 4.49
C ALA A 93 -5.22 15.16 4.40
N TYR A 94 -4.59 14.75 3.29
CA TYR A 94 -4.07 13.40 3.10
C TYR A 94 -2.60 13.44 2.76
N VAL A 95 -1.80 12.62 3.44
CA VAL A 95 -0.37 12.43 3.18
C VAL A 95 -0.09 10.95 2.99
N ASP A 96 0.57 10.61 1.91
CA ASP A 96 1.18 9.30 1.69
C ASP A 96 2.62 9.32 2.22
N CYS A 97 2.84 8.75 3.41
CA CYS A 97 4.15 8.75 4.04
C CYS A 97 5.18 7.86 3.31
N ALA A 98 4.76 7.05 2.34
CA ALA A 98 5.70 6.34 1.49
C ALA A 98 6.36 7.28 0.46
N GLN A 99 5.66 8.35 0.06
CA GLN A 99 6.17 9.39 -0.83
C GLN A 99 6.78 10.55 -0.03
N ASP A 100 6.07 11.01 1.00
CA ASP A 100 6.44 12.13 1.87
C ASP A 100 6.97 11.61 3.22
N GLY A 101 8.06 10.84 3.17
CA GLY A 101 8.59 10.10 4.33
C GLY A 101 9.29 10.95 5.39
N THR A 102 9.62 12.22 5.11
CA THR A 102 10.24 13.14 6.07
C THR A 102 9.22 14.08 6.69
N GLU A 103 9.45 14.52 7.94
CA GLU A 103 8.61 15.51 8.61
C GLU A 103 8.38 16.76 7.75
N THR A 104 9.46 17.26 7.08
CA THR A 104 9.38 18.46 6.23
C THR A 104 8.46 18.27 5.02
N GLN A 105 8.58 17.14 4.32
CA GLN A 105 7.71 16.82 3.17
C GLN A 105 6.26 16.70 3.61
N ALA A 106 6.00 15.92 4.65
CA ALA A 106 4.66 15.69 5.12
C ALA A 106 3.96 16.96 5.61
N VAL A 107 4.63 17.82 6.40
CA VAL A 107 4.03 19.10 6.82
C VAL A 107 3.83 20.08 5.65
N GLN A 108 4.72 20.06 4.66
CA GLN A 108 4.56 20.86 3.44
C GLN A 108 3.35 20.41 2.63
N THR A 109 3.16 19.09 2.44
CA THR A 109 2.01 18.51 1.74
C THR A 109 0.70 18.85 2.45
N ILE A 110 0.65 18.74 3.79
CA ILE A 110 -0.52 19.15 4.59
C ILE A 110 -0.81 20.64 4.36
N ALA A 111 0.20 21.49 4.55
CA ALA A 111 0.03 22.94 4.44
C ALA A 111 -0.44 23.37 3.04
N SER A 112 0.06 22.72 2.00
CA SER A 112 -0.35 22.99 0.60
C SER A 112 -1.78 22.50 0.32
N SER A 113 -2.19 21.38 0.89
CA SER A 113 -3.51 20.78 0.62
C SER A 113 -4.68 21.52 1.30
N VAL A 114 -4.42 22.18 2.44
CA VAL A 114 -5.44 22.94 3.17
C VAL A 114 -5.36 24.46 2.94
N ASN A 115 -4.35 24.92 2.18
CA ASN A 115 -4.20 26.32 1.86
C ASN A 115 -5.20 26.75 0.78
N THR A 116 -5.80 27.93 0.96
CA THR A 116 -6.71 28.54 0.01
C THR A 116 -6.10 29.87 -0.48
N ASP A 117 -6.60 30.40 -1.58
CA ASP A 117 -6.19 31.71 -2.10
C ASP A 117 -6.57 32.87 -1.13
N GLU A 118 -7.47 32.61 -0.18
CA GLU A 118 -7.97 33.61 0.79
C GLU A 118 -6.94 33.91 1.89
N THR A 119 -6.02 32.98 2.20
CA THR A 119 -5.04 33.14 3.29
C THR A 119 -3.91 34.12 2.97
N ASP A 120 -3.64 34.39 1.72
CA ASP A 120 -2.47 35.16 1.26
C ASP A 120 -1.11 34.55 1.72
N ILE A 121 -1.12 33.27 2.12
CA ILE A 121 0.06 32.56 2.61
C ILE A 121 0.64 31.68 1.49
N TYR A 122 1.83 32.00 1.04
CA TYR A 122 2.53 31.19 0.05
C TYR A 122 3.24 29.99 0.69
N ILE A 123 2.99 28.79 0.18
CA ILE A 123 3.68 27.54 0.59
C ILE A 123 4.61 27.11 -0.53
N PRO A 124 5.94 27.36 -0.43
CA PRO A 124 6.89 26.93 -1.44
C PRO A 124 7.15 25.43 -1.35
N ASP A 125 7.49 24.79 -2.48
CA ASP A 125 7.81 23.35 -2.51
C ASP A 125 9.09 23.01 -1.72
N LYS A 126 10.02 23.98 -1.58
CA LYS A 126 11.28 23.81 -0.85
C LYS A 126 11.90 25.17 -0.50
N GLY A 127 12.94 25.14 0.31
CA GLY A 127 13.75 26.35 0.59
C GLY A 127 13.41 27.05 1.89
N ILE A 128 12.49 26.53 2.71
CA ILE A 128 12.20 27.00 4.07
C ILE A 128 12.35 25.86 5.09
N SER A 129 12.50 26.21 6.37
CA SER A 129 12.65 25.19 7.42
C SER A 129 11.33 24.54 7.78
N THR A 130 11.38 23.31 8.33
CA THR A 130 10.22 22.58 8.86
C THR A 130 9.43 23.44 9.85
N ALA A 131 10.10 24.13 10.75
CA ALA A 131 9.46 25.05 11.70
C ALA A 131 8.70 26.19 11.01
N THR A 132 9.15 26.65 9.82
CA THR A 132 8.45 27.68 9.05
C THR A 132 7.20 27.12 8.37
N TYR A 133 7.26 25.86 7.86
CA TYR A 133 6.07 25.18 7.34
C TYR A 133 5.00 25.03 8.43
N TYR A 134 5.36 24.59 9.63
CA TYR A 134 4.41 24.51 10.76
C TYR A 134 3.79 25.86 11.10
N LYS A 135 4.59 26.94 11.18
CA LYS A 135 4.06 28.28 11.46
C LYS A 135 3.05 28.73 10.41
N ARG A 136 3.27 28.38 9.15
CA ARG A 136 2.33 28.71 8.07
C ARG A 136 1.11 27.83 8.16
N LEU A 137 1.26 26.52 8.39
CA LEU A 137 0.17 25.59 8.59
C LEU A 137 -0.77 26.06 9.72
N TRP A 138 -0.22 26.36 10.91
CA TRP A 138 -1.07 26.80 12.06
C TRP A 138 -1.84 28.08 11.71
N LYS A 139 -1.24 29.02 11.00
CA LYS A 139 -1.91 30.25 10.57
C LYS A 139 -3.03 29.97 9.56
N ILE A 140 -2.81 29.07 8.60
CA ILE A 140 -3.83 28.68 7.63
C ILE A 140 -5.01 28.01 8.36
N LEU A 141 -4.71 27.06 9.24
CA LEU A 141 -5.74 26.34 9.97
C LEU A 141 -6.62 27.27 10.82
N ASP A 142 -6.03 28.18 11.59
CA ASP A 142 -6.77 29.12 12.43
C ASP A 142 -7.52 30.21 11.63
N ALA A 143 -7.08 30.51 10.39
CA ALA A 143 -7.75 31.49 9.55
C ALA A 143 -8.98 30.92 8.81
N GLU A 144 -8.91 29.67 8.39
CA GLU A 144 -9.87 29.12 7.43
C GLU A 144 -10.84 28.10 8.04
N TYR A 145 -10.46 27.41 9.14
CA TYR A 145 -11.17 26.22 9.56
C TYR A 145 -11.48 26.20 11.05
N ASP A 146 -12.66 25.67 11.40
CA ASP A 146 -12.99 25.29 12.76
C ASP A 146 -12.40 23.92 13.10
N VAL A 147 -12.41 22.98 12.13
CA VAL A 147 -11.92 21.60 12.29
C VAL A 147 -11.15 21.11 11.08
N VAL A 148 -10.02 20.44 11.29
CA VAL A 148 -9.30 19.74 10.21
C VAL A 148 -8.95 18.32 10.62
N LEU A 149 -9.26 17.35 9.75
CA LEU A 149 -8.77 15.98 9.84
C LEU A 149 -7.51 15.80 9.02
N ILE A 150 -6.44 15.33 9.65
CA ILE A 150 -5.17 15.04 8.97
C ILE A 150 -4.97 13.53 8.93
N MET A 151 -5.03 12.96 7.74
CA MET A 151 -4.77 11.55 7.51
C MET A 151 -3.34 11.34 7.05
N LEU A 152 -2.60 10.54 7.81
CA LEU A 152 -1.25 10.09 7.49
C LEU A 152 -1.31 8.60 7.16
N ASP A 153 -1.15 8.25 5.89
CA ASP A 153 -1.17 6.87 5.41
C ASP A 153 0.24 6.29 5.39
N GLU A 154 0.37 4.99 5.65
CA GLU A 154 1.66 4.29 5.73
C GLU A 154 2.67 4.93 6.70
N ILE A 155 2.20 5.36 7.88
CA ILE A 155 3.05 6.02 8.90
C ILE A 155 4.29 5.21 9.30
N ASP A 156 4.29 3.90 9.07
CA ASP A 156 5.46 3.04 9.30
C ASP A 156 6.60 3.23 8.27
N LYS A 157 6.41 4.10 7.30
CA LYS A 157 7.42 4.57 6.34
C LYS A 157 8.07 5.89 6.72
N LEU A 158 7.53 6.62 7.70
CA LEU A 158 8.15 7.83 8.22
C LEU A 158 9.56 7.55 8.75
N GLU A 159 10.47 8.50 8.54
CA GLU A 159 11.83 8.42 9.06
C GLU A 159 11.87 8.49 10.60
N ASP A 160 10.99 9.29 11.20
CA ASP A 160 10.77 9.45 12.63
C ASP A 160 9.32 9.74 12.97
N ASP A 161 9.01 9.82 14.28
CA ASP A 161 7.65 10.05 14.79
C ASP A 161 7.36 11.55 15.07
N ASP A 162 8.24 12.48 14.68
CA ASP A 162 8.16 13.89 15.10
C ASP A 162 6.89 14.57 14.57
N ILE A 163 6.51 14.32 13.30
CA ILE A 163 5.26 14.85 12.75
C ILE A 163 4.03 14.36 13.52
N LEU A 164 4.00 13.08 13.91
CA LEU A 164 2.89 12.51 14.68
C LEU A 164 2.75 13.22 16.02
N MET A 165 3.88 13.49 16.69
CA MET A 165 3.92 14.22 17.95
C MET A 165 3.48 15.68 17.79
N GLN A 166 3.95 16.39 16.77
CA GLN A 166 3.60 17.78 16.52
C GLN A 166 2.12 17.96 16.24
N LEU A 167 1.54 17.12 15.39
CA LEU A 167 0.13 17.21 15.02
C LEU A 167 -0.79 16.78 16.15
N SER A 168 -0.59 15.59 16.74
CA SER A 168 -1.48 15.05 17.76
C SER A 168 -1.54 15.90 19.03
N ARG A 169 -0.54 16.74 19.29
CA ARG A 169 -0.44 17.59 20.48
C ARG A 169 -0.56 19.08 20.18
N ALA A 170 -0.87 19.48 18.95
CA ALA A 170 -0.89 20.88 18.55
C ALA A 170 -1.85 21.73 19.40
N GLY A 171 -3.04 21.19 19.69
CA GLY A 171 -4.02 21.85 20.56
C GLY A 171 -3.52 22.02 22.01
N GLU A 172 -2.97 20.96 22.62
CA GLU A 172 -2.42 21.01 23.98
C GLU A 172 -1.22 21.94 24.09
N ALA A 173 -0.40 21.98 23.04
CA ALA A 173 0.79 22.84 22.98
C ALA A 173 0.49 24.31 22.68
N GLY A 174 -0.79 24.69 22.53
CA GLY A 174 -1.22 26.06 22.21
C GLY A 174 -0.68 26.55 20.86
N LYS A 175 -0.55 25.65 19.87
CA LYS A 175 -0.12 26.00 18.52
C LYS A 175 -1.27 26.55 17.68
N LEU A 176 -2.50 26.19 18.03
CA LEU A 176 -3.75 26.59 17.42
C LEU A 176 -4.57 27.39 18.44
N GLU A 177 -5.20 28.47 18.00
CA GLU A 177 -6.02 29.36 18.82
C GLU A 177 -7.50 28.93 18.76
N SER A 178 -8.01 28.66 17.57
CA SER A 178 -9.43 28.34 17.31
C SER A 178 -9.62 26.97 16.69
N CYS A 179 -8.85 26.65 15.66
CA CYS A 179 -9.00 25.40 14.91
C CYS A 179 -8.73 24.16 15.76
N LYS A 180 -9.55 23.13 15.55
CA LYS A 180 -9.38 21.79 16.16
C LYS A 180 -8.86 20.83 15.12
N ILE A 181 -7.87 20.00 15.48
CA ILE A 181 -7.37 18.97 14.57
C ILE A 181 -7.58 17.59 15.18
N GLY A 182 -7.86 16.62 14.29
CA GLY A 182 -7.81 15.20 14.57
C GLY A 182 -6.83 14.53 13.62
N VAL A 183 -6.05 13.57 14.12
CA VAL A 183 -5.06 12.83 13.34
C VAL A 183 -5.53 11.40 13.15
N ILE A 184 -5.54 10.93 11.91
CA ILE A 184 -5.79 9.53 11.56
C ILE A 184 -4.50 8.94 11.00
N GLY A 185 -3.80 8.15 11.83
CA GLY A 185 -2.61 7.40 11.39
C GLY A 185 -2.99 6.02 10.89
N VAL A 186 -2.50 5.63 9.73
CA VAL A 186 -2.73 4.30 9.14
C VAL A 186 -1.41 3.57 8.97
N SER A 187 -1.33 2.32 9.48
CA SER A 187 -0.14 1.47 9.34
C SER A 187 -0.47 0.08 8.84
N ASN A 188 0.40 -0.45 7.98
CA ASN A 188 0.36 -1.83 7.54
C ASN A 188 1.01 -2.80 8.54
N LYS A 189 1.64 -2.28 9.61
CA LYS A 189 2.36 -3.07 10.63
C LYS A 189 1.66 -2.98 11.99
N ILE A 190 1.06 -4.08 12.44
CA ILE A 190 0.40 -4.16 13.76
C ILE A 190 1.38 -3.82 14.91
N LYS A 191 2.67 -4.17 14.75
CA LYS A 191 3.72 -3.90 15.75
C LYS A 191 4.36 -2.50 15.62
N TYR A 192 3.87 -1.62 14.74
CA TYR A 192 4.43 -0.29 14.60
C TYR A 192 4.34 0.51 15.90
N LYS A 193 3.21 0.41 16.59
CA LYS A 193 3.00 1.01 17.92
C LYS A 193 4.11 0.66 18.93
N ASP A 194 4.63 -0.57 18.91
CA ASP A 194 5.67 -1.01 19.87
C ASP A 194 6.97 -0.21 19.71
N ARG A 195 7.19 0.42 18.55
CA ARG A 195 8.37 1.21 18.21
C ARG A 195 8.20 2.70 18.42
N MET A 196 6.95 3.19 18.51
CA MET A 196 6.66 4.61 18.72
C MET A 196 7.18 5.10 20.06
N ASP A 197 7.57 6.36 20.14
CA ASP A 197 7.83 7.03 21.43
C ASP A 197 6.56 7.01 22.31
N GLU A 198 6.73 6.81 23.59
CA GLU A 198 5.61 6.73 24.55
C GLU A 198 4.75 8.01 24.59
N ARG A 199 5.37 9.17 24.26
CA ARG A 199 4.65 10.45 24.18
C ARG A 199 3.72 10.50 22.97
N VAL A 200 4.18 9.93 21.82
CA VAL A 200 3.36 9.81 20.62
C VAL A 200 2.24 8.82 20.84
N LYS A 201 2.52 7.67 21.45
CA LYS A 201 1.48 6.69 21.82
C LYS A 201 0.37 7.31 22.65
N SER A 202 0.72 8.09 23.67
CA SER A 202 -0.26 8.65 24.59
C SER A 202 -1.18 9.69 23.94
N SER A 203 -0.75 10.37 22.88
CA SER A 203 -1.52 11.40 22.19
C SER A 203 -2.18 10.94 20.91
N LEU A 204 -1.53 10.04 20.15
CA LEU A 204 -2.06 9.55 18.87
C LEU A 204 -3.02 8.36 19.04
N CYS A 205 -2.77 7.50 20.02
CA CYS A 205 -3.52 6.25 20.20
C CYS A 205 -4.72 6.40 21.15
N GLU A 206 -5.48 7.48 21.05
CA GLU A 206 -6.73 7.65 21.82
C GLU A 206 -7.76 6.59 21.44
N ARG A 207 -7.82 6.27 20.13
CA ARG A 207 -8.65 5.21 19.58
C ARG A 207 -7.80 4.33 18.65
N GLU A 208 -7.94 3.02 18.76
CA GLU A 208 -7.22 2.07 17.94
C GLU A 208 -8.19 1.12 17.27
N PHE A 209 -8.06 0.96 15.97
CA PHE A 209 -8.89 0.07 15.18
C PHE A 209 -8.03 -0.91 14.38
N VAL A 210 -8.40 -2.17 14.44
CA VAL A 210 -7.76 -3.24 13.66
C VAL A 210 -8.67 -3.62 12.52
N PHE A 211 -8.17 -3.55 11.29
CA PHE A 211 -8.87 -3.98 10.09
C PHE A 211 -8.45 -5.41 9.75
N PRO A 212 -9.32 -6.40 10.00
CA PRO A 212 -9.01 -7.78 9.66
C PRO A 212 -8.99 -7.99 8.14
N PRO A 213 -8.28 -9.02 7.65
CA PRO A 213 -8.40 -9.45 6.26
C PRO A 213 -9.86 -9.73 5.90
N TYR A 214 -10.22 -9.51 4.65
CA TYR A 214 -11.54 -9.89 4.16
C TYR A 214 -11.67 -11.41 4.02
N ASP A 215 -12.84 -11.95 4.34
CA ASP A 215 -13.18 -13.32 4.02
C ASP A 215 -13.70 -13.47 2.57
N ALA A 216 -13.93 -14.71 2.13
CA ALA A 216 -14.36 -14.98 0.77
C ALA A 216 -15.76 -14.40 0.45
N SER A 217 -16.65 -14.31 1.44
CA SER A 217 -17.98 -13.71 1.26
C SER A 217 -17.89 -12.22 1.05
N GLN A 218 -17.11 -11.54 1.88
CA GLN A 218 -16.87 -10.10 1.76
C GLN A 218 -16.17 -9.74 0.44
N LEU A 219 -15.17 -10.52 0.01
CA LEU A 219 -14.52 -10.31 -1.29
C LEU A 219 -15.47 -10.55 -2.46
N ASN A 220 -16.35 -11.54 -2.36
CA ASN A 220 -17.39 -11.76 -3.35
C ASN A 220 -18.32 -10.54 -3.47
N GLU A 221 -18.83 -10.04 -2.34
CA GLU A 221 -19.67 -8.84 -2.32
C GLU A 221 -18.96 -7.59 -2.88
N ILE A 222 -17.68 -7.40 -2.57
CA ILE A 222 -16.86 -6.31 -3.10
C ILE A 222 -16.76 -6.39 -4.63
N MET A 223 -16.55 -7.59 -5.19
CA MET A 223 -16.45 -7.78 -6.64
C MET A 223 -17.81 -7.69 -7.33
N VAL A 224 -18.88 -8.20 -6.71
CA VAL A 224 -20.26 -8.00 -7.22
C VAL A 224 -20.62 -6.52 -7.29
N ALA A 225 -20.24 -5.72 -6.28
CA ALA A 225 -20.46 -4.27 -6.30
C ALA A 225 -19.66 -3.52 -7.39
N ARG A 226 -18.78 -4.19 -8.12
CA ARG A 226 -18.01 -3.66 -9.26
C ARG A 226 -18.25 -4.43 -10.55
N SER A 227 -19.22 -5.34 -10.58
CA SER A 227 -19.53 -6.11 -11.80
C SER A 227 -20.06 -5.24 -12.94
N ASP A 228 -20.56 -4.05 -12.63
CA ASP A 228 -20.98 -3.03 -13.61
C ASP A 228 -19.80 -2.43 -14.42
N ALA A 229 -18.55 -2.72 -14.06
CA ALA A 229 -17.40 -2.50 -14.92
C ALA A 229 -17.46 -3.32 -16.21
N PHE A 230 -18.20 -4.41 -16.22
CA PHE A 230 -18.34 -5.35 -17.32
C PHE A 230 -19.68 -5.13 -18.05
N ARG A 231 -19.74 -5.56 -19.31
CA ARG A 231 -20.99 -5.62 -20.04
C ARG A 231 -21.93 -6.68 -19.48
N ASP A 232 -23.21 -6.47 -19.60
CA ASP A 232 -24.23 -7.40 -19.13
C ASP A 232 -24.04 -8.79 -19.76
N GLY A 233 -24.03 -9.81 -18.90
CA GLY A 233 -23.95 -11.21 -19.32
C GLY A 233 -22.54 -11.67 -19.77
N VAL A 234 -21.51 -10.85 -19.64
CA VAL A 234 -20.13 -11.21 -20.00
C VAL A 234 -19.45 -12.05 -18.92
N LEU A 235 -19.80 -11.86 -17.65
CA LEU A 235 -19.23 -12.63 -16.55
C LEU A 235 -19.99 -13.94 -16.36
N ASP A 236 -19.33 -15.11 -16.50
CA ASP A 236 -19.91 -16.39 -16.11
C ASP A 236 -20.11 -16.44 -14.58
N ASP A 237 -21.16 -17.11 -14.13
CA ASP A 237 -21.58 -17.16 -12.71
C ASP A 237 -20.47 -17.62 -11.74
N GLY A 238 -19.52 -18.43 -12.19
CA GLY A 238 -18.42 -18.97 -11.38
C GLY A 238 -17.22 -18.04 -11.21
N VAL A 239 -17.09 -16.97 -12.01
CA VAL A 239 -15.91 -16.10 -12.07
C VAL A 239 -15.65 -15.39 -10.73
N ILE A 240 -16.64 -14.62 -10.26
CA ILE A 240 -16.52 -13.84 -9.02
C ILE A 240 -16.32 -14.76 -7.80
N PRO A 241 -17.15 -15.82 -7.60
CA PRO A 241 -16.94 -16.73 -6.46
C PRO A 241 -15.55 -17.39 -6.45
N ARG A 242 -15.03 -17.77 -7.62
CA ARG A 242 -13.70 -18.36 -7.74
C ARG A 242 -12.59 -17.36 -7.41
N ALA A 243 -12.67 -16.14 -7.96
CA ALA A 243 -11.72 -15.06 -7.68
C ALA A 243 -11.70 -14.71 -6.17
N ALA A 244 -12.88 -14.60 -5.54
CA ALA A 244 -13.03 -14.36 -4.11
C ALA A 244 -12.37 -15.46 -3.26
N ALA A 245 -12.62 -16.74 -3.60
CA ALA A 245 -12.06 -17.87 -2.89
C ALA A 245 -10.52 -17.91 -3.00
N LEU A 246 -9.95 -17.58 -4.16
CA LEU A 246 -8.51 -17.51 -4.36
C LEU A 246 -7.89 -16.37 -3.55
N ALA A 247 -8.43 -15.16 -3.65
CA ALA A 247 -7.93 -14.00 -2.92
C ALA A 247 -8.06 -14.15 -1.40
N ALA A 248 -9.12 -14.79 -0.89
CA ALA A 248 -9.28 -15.06 0.53
C ALA A 248 -8.22 -16.03 1.08
N ARG A 249 -7.83 -17.05 0.30
CA ARG A 249 -6.74 -17.97 0.66
C ARG A 249 -5.38 -17.29 0.72
N GLU A 250 -5.20 -16.22 -0.02
CA GLU A 250 -3.96 -15.45 -0.15
C GLU A 250 -3.96 -14.18 0.68
N HIS A 251 -4.51 -14.21 1.87
CA HIS A 251 -4.50 -13.14 2.87
C HIS A 251 -5.70 -12.20 2.90
N GLY A 252 -6.75 -12.39 2.10
CA GLY A 252 -7.96 -11.58 2.12
C GLY A 252 -7.73 -10.13 1.69
N ASP A 253 -6.90 -9.92 0.66
CA ASP A 253 -6.59 -8.63 0.06
C ASP A 253 -7.62 -8.28 -1.03
N ALA A 254 -8.42 -7.22 -0.81
CA ALA A 254 -9.43 -6.77 -1.76
C ALA A 254 -8.83 -6.20 -3.06
N ARG A 255 -7.64 -5.57 -3.00
CA ARG A 255 -6.95 -5.06 -4.19
C ARG A 255 -6.61 -6.21 -5.12
N LYS A 256 -6.02 -7.29 -4.55
CA LYS A 256 -5.68 -8.51 -5.30
C LYS A 256 -6.93 -9.16 -5.91
N ALA A 257 -8.05 -9.21 -5.17
CA ALA A 257 -9.30 -9.75 -5.67
C ALA A 257 -9.81 -8.97 -6.90
N ILE A 258 -9.77 -7.64 -6.85
CA ILE A 258 -10.16 -6.76 -7.94
C ILE A 258 -9.20 -6.89 -9.14
N ASP A 259 -7.89 -6.99 -8.90
CA ASP A 259 -6.90 -7.20 -9.95
C ASP A 259 -7.11 -8.53 -10.67
N ILE A 260 -7.38 -9.61 -9.93
CA ILE A 260 -7.70 -10.92 -10.53
C ILE A 260 -8.93 -10.80 -11.43
N LEU A 261 -9.98 -10.10 -10.98
CA LEU A 261 -11.19 -9.90 -11.77
C LEU A 261 -10.91 -9.07 -13.05
N ARG A 262 -10.14 -7.99 -12.94
CA ARG A 262 -9.72 -7.16 -14.06
C ARG A 262 -8.89 -7.95 -15.07
N TYR A 263 -7.88 -8.69 -14.62
CA TYR A 263 -7.05 -9.50 -15.51
C TYR A 263 -7.82 -10.65 -16.17
N ALA A 264 -8.79 -11.24 -15.48
CA ALA A 264 -9.66 -12.24 -16.12
C ALA A 264 -10.43 -11.66 -17.30
N GLY A 265 -10.95 -10.43 -17.17
CA GLY A 265 -11.57 -9.70 -18.27
C GLY A 265 -10.59 -9.35 -19.40
N GLU A 266 -9.37 -8.89 -19.08
CA GLU A 266 -8.32 -8.61 -20.07
C GLU A 266 -7.88 -9.86 -20.85
N ILE A 267 -7.84 -11.02 -20.18
CA ILE A 267 -7.53 -12.31 -20.84
C ILE A 267 -8.67 -12.68 -21.81
N ALA A 268 -9.93 -12.54 -21.40
CA ALA A 268 -11.06 -12.75 -22.28
C ALA A 268 -10.98 -11.84 -23.52
N GLN A 269 -10.68 -10.55 -23.33
CA GLN A 269 -10.51 -9.58 -24.40
C GLN A 269 -9.38 -9.98 -25.35
N SER A 270 -8.21 -10.32 -24.82
CA SER A 270 -7.02 -10.68 -25.63
C SER A 270 -7.16 -12.00 -26.39
N THR A 271 -8.00 -12.90 -25.89
CA THR A 271 -8.31 -14.20 -26.53
C THR A 271 -9.57 -14.13 -27.41
N GLU A 272 -10.14 -12.95 -27.61
CA GLU A 272 -11.37 -12.75 -28.39
C GLU A 272 -12.55 -13.61 -27.89
N ALA A 273 -12.58 -13.91 -26.57
CA ALA A 273 -13.66 -14.67 -25.96
C ALA A 273 -14.91 -13.79 -25.77
N GLU A 274 -16.10 -14.35 -25.95
CA GLU A 274 -17.36 -13.65 -25.77
C GLU A 274 -17.70 -13.43 -24.31
N THR A 275 -17.21 -14.31 -23.41
CA THR A 275 -17.44 -14.26 -21.96
C THR A 275 -16.16 -14.46 -21.16
N VAL A 276 -16.14 -13.90 -19.95
CA VAL A 276 -15.10 -14.15 -18.94
C VAL A 276 -15.43 -15.44 -18.23
N ARG A 277 -14.57 -16.46 -18.34
CA ARG A 277 -14.78 -17.81 -17.80
C ARG A 277 -13.95 -18.07 -16.56
N GLU A 278 -14.36 -19.04 -15.76
CA GLU A 278 -13.61 -19.46 -14.57
C GLU A 278 -12.14 -19.84 -14.84
N GLU A 279 -11.84 -20.41 -16.01
CA GLU A 279 -10.48 -20.78 -16.39
C GLU A 279 -9.53 -19.57 -16.47
N PHE A 280 -10.05 -18.40 -16.88
CA PHE A 280 -9.28 -17.16 -16.94
C PHE A 280 -8.91 -16.63 -15.57
N VAL A 281 -9.69 -16.93 -14.52
CA VAL A 281 -9.39 -16.53 -13.14
C VAL A 281 -8.07 -17.13 -12.64
N THR A 282 -7.74 -18.37 -13.02
CA THR A 282 -6.48 -18.99 -12.64
C THR A 282 -5.28 -18.29 -13.31
N GLN A 283 -5.39 -18.02 -14.60
CA GLN A 283 -4.36 -17.30 -15.36
C GLN A 283 -4.22 -15.84 -14.88
N ALA A 284 -5.36 -15.20 -14.56
CA ALA A 284 -5.40 -13.86 -14.02
C ALA A 284 -4.69 -13.74 -12.67
N ARG A 285 -4.86 -14.75 -11.80
CA ARG A 285 -4.16 -14.83 -10.53
C ARG A 285 -2.64 -14.87 -10.72
N GLU A 286 -2.14 -15.75 -11.59
CA GLU A 286 -0.71 -15.86 -11.88
C GLU A 286 -0.15 -14.54 -12.43
N ARG A 287 -0.91 -13.86 -13.29
CA ARG A 287 -0.54 -12.54 -13.81
C ARG A 287 -0.52 -11.47 -12.72
N ALA A 288 -1.53 -11.44 -11.83
CA ALA A 288 -1.58 -10.50 -10.71
C ALA A 288 -0.40 -10.67 -9.75
N GLU A 289 0.03 -11.91 -9.50
CA GLU A 289 1.20 -12.22 -8.68
C GLU A 289 2.48 -11.70 -9.34
N THR A 290 2.65 -11.96 -10.63
CA THR A 290 3.81 -11.51 -11.40
C THR A 290 3.90 -9.98 -11.46
N ASP A 291 2.80 -9.26 -11.70
CA ASP A 291 2.79 -7.81 -11.79
C ASP A 291 3.05 -7.16 -10.43
N ARG A 292 2.47 -7.68 -9.33
CA ARG A 292 2.81 -7.25 -7.97
C ARG A 292 4.30 -7.42 -7.68
N PHE A 293 4.85 -8.53 -8.08
CA PHE A 293 6.28 -8.82 -7.90
C PHE A 293 7.15 -7.82 -8.69
N ARG A 294 6.75 -7.49 -9.94
CA ARG A 294 7.41 -6.43 -10.73
C ARG A 294 7.41 -5.09 -10.04
N GLU A 295 6.28 -4.67 -9.48
CA GLU A 295 6.17 -3.39 -8.75
C GLU A 295 7.10 -3.36 -7.54
N LEU A 296 7.13 -4.42 -6.73
CA LEU A 296 8.03 -4.52 -5.58
C LEU A 296 9.50 -4.40 -5.96
N ILE A 297 9.90 -5.01 -7.08
CA ILE A 297 11.27 -4.96 -7.56
C ILE A 297 11.61 -3.59 -8.15
N ARG A 298 10.69 -2.96 -8.90
CA ARG A 298 10.89 -1.60 -9.43
C ARG A 298 11.09 -0.57 -8.33
N GLY A 299 10.35 -0.68 -7.23
CA GLY A 299 10.49 0.19 -6.05
C GLY A 299 11.71 -0.11 -5.18
N SER A 300 12.47 -1.18 -5.45
CA SER A 300 13.61 -1.57 -4.63
C SER A 300 14.92 -0.85 -5.02
N THR A 301 15.85 -0.73 -4.07
CA THR A 301 17.17 -0.13 -4.33
C THR A 301 18.02 -1.03 -5.24
N PRO A 302 19.02 -0.49 -5.99
CA PRO A 302 19.92 -1.29 -6.81
C PRO A 302 20.55 -2.47 -6.06
N HIS A 303 21.06 -2.24 -4.85
CA HIS A 303 21.65 -3.31 -4.03
C HIS A 303 20.64 -4.37 -3.60
N SER A 304 19.38 -4.01 -3.36
CA SER A 304 18.30 -4.95 -3.07
C SER A 304 18.08 -5.87 -4.28
N ARG A 305 18.07 -5.31 -5.49
CA ARG A 305 17.96 -6.08 -6.75
C ARG A 305 19.17 -7.00 -6.98
N TYR A 306 20.39 -6.54 -6.72
CA TYR A 306 21.60 -7.37 -6.84
C TYR A 306 21.60 -8.56 -5.87
N VAL A 307 21.12 -8.37 -4.64
CA VAL A 307 20.97 -9.46 -3.66
C VAL A 307 19.95 -10.49 -4.14
N LEU A 308 18.82 -10.03 -4.67
CA LEU A 308 17.80 -10.92 -5.23
C LEU A 308 18.30 -11.64 -6.48
N GLN A 309 19.03 -10.96 -7.37
CA GLN A 309 19.67 -11.55 -8.54
C GLN A 309 20.67 -12.64 -8.17
N ALA A 310 21.48 -12.43 -7.12
CA ALA A 310 22.40 -13.43 -6.63
C ALA A 310 21.66 -14.69 -6.14
N LEU A 311 20.58 -14.53 -5.37
CA LEU A 311 19.78 -15.66 -4.90
C LEU A 311 19.09 -16.39 -6.07
N THR A 312 18.58 -15.64 -7.06
CA THR A 312 17.95 -16.19 -8.27
C THR A 312 18.94 -17.04 -9.09
N MET A 313 20.15 -16.53 -9.31
CA MET A 313 21.19 -17.27 -10.04
C MET A 313 21.58 -18.56 -9.31
N LEU A 314 21.71 -18.52 -7.97
CA LEU A 314 21.98 -19.73 -7.18
C LEU A 314 20.83 -20.75 -7.32
N SER A 315 19.58 -20.29 -7.31
CA SER A 315 18.40 -21.15 -7.41
C SER A 315 18.28 -21.78 -8.81
N ILE A 316 18.58 -21.03 -9.88
CA ILE A 316 18.60 -21.56 -11.25
C ILE A 316 19.71 -22.63 -11.39
N ASN A 317 20.93 -22.33 -10.97
CA ASN A 317 22.05 -23.26 -11.05
C ASN A 317 21.80 -24.55 -10.24
N ALA A 318 21.08 -24.46 -9.11
CA ALA A 318 20.72 -25.63 -8.31
C ALA A 318 19.66 -26.51 -8.99
N ARG A 319 18.73 -25.94 -9.77
CA ARG A 319 17.75 -26.70 -10.54
C ARG A 319 18.36 -27.42 -11.76
N GLU A 320 19.42 -26.87 -12.32
CA GLU A 320 20.17 -27.53 -13.42
C GLU A 320 20.99 -28.72 -12.94
N ASP A 321 21.26 -28.82 -11.64
CA ASP A 321 21.95 -29.95 -11.03
C ASP A 321 20.92 -30.98 -10.52
N GLU A 322 20.67 -32.04 -11.29
CA GLU A 322 19.70 -33.11 -10.99
C GLU A 322 19.89 -33.77 -9.61
N THR A 323 21.01 -33.51 -8.93
CA THR A 323 21.29 -34.03 -7.59
C THR A 323 20.83 -33.14 -6.46
N THR A 324 20.33 -31.94 -6.76
CA THR A 324 19.93 -30.91 -5.80
C THR A 324 18.41 -30.89 -5.61
N PRO A 325 17.87 -30.82 -4.38
CA PRO A 325 16.42 -30.68 -4.15
C PRO A 325 15.87 -29.38 -4.79
N ASP A 326 14.70 -29.46 -5.38
CA ASP A 326 14.02 -28.34 -6.07
C ASP A 326 13.85 -27.05 -5.24
N ASN A 327 13.89 -27.12 -3.92
CA ASN A 327 13.75 -26.02 -2.98
C ASN A 327 14.95 -25.87 -2.05
N GLN A 328 16.17 -25.92 -2.58
CA GLN A 328 17.35 -25.74 -1.73
C GLN A 328 17.46 -24.28 -1.26
N GLY A 329 17.59 -24.10 0.05
CA GLY A 329 17.96 -22.82 0.67
C GLY A 329 19.47 -22.55 0.56
N PHE A 330 19.84 -21.29 0.44
CA PHE A 330 21.24 -20.86 0.35
C PHE A 330 21.66 -20.05 1.57
N ARG A 331 22.83 -20.37 2.15
CA ARG A 331 23.38 -19.61 3.29
C ARG A 331 23.65 -18.15 2.89
N THR A 332 23.42 -17.22 3.83
CA THR A 332 23.68 -15.79 3.62
C THR A 332 25.06 -15.51 3.04
N THR A 333 26.08 -16.24 3.46
CA THR A 333 27.47 -16.07 2.95
C THR A 333 27.58 -16.40 1.46
N ARG A 334 26.94 -17.49 1.02
CA ARG A 334 26.95 -17.88 -0.40
C ARG A 334 26.21 -16.88 -1.31
N VAL A 335 25.10 -16.33 -0.80
CA VAL A 335 24.38 -15.24 -1.49
C VAL A 335 25.29 -14.00 -1.57
N TYR A 336 26.01 -13.69 -0.48
CA TYR A 336 26.91 -12.55 -0.41
C TYR A 336 28.08 -12.66 -1.39
N ASP A 337 28.71 -13.84 -1.50
CA ASP A 337 29.84 -14.07 -2.43
C ASP A 337 29.44 -13.81 -3.90
N LEU A 338 28.23 -14.23 -4.28
CA LEU A 338 27.74 -14.00 -5.65
C LEU A 338 27.27 -12.53 -5.82
N TYR A 339 26.66 -11.93 -4.82
CA TYR A 339 26.31 -10.52 -4.80
C TYR A 339 27.54 -9.62 -5.01
N GLU A 340 28.69 -9.91 -4.37
CA GLU A 340 29.93 -9.15 -4.60
C GLU A 340 30.43 -9.28 -6.07
N GLN A 341 30.22 -10.43 -6.71
CA GLN A 341 30.58 -10.61 -8.11
C GLN A 341 29.67 -9.77 -9.02
N ILE A 342 28.35 -9.73 -8.73
CA ILE A 342 27.39 -8.89 -9.47
C ILE A 342 27.75 -7.41 -9.31
N CYS A 343 28.00 -6.94 -8.08
CA CYS A 343 28.42 -5.55 -7.86
C CYS A 343 29.66 -5.17 -8.68
N ARG A 344 30.66 -6.05 -8.76
CA ARG A 344 31.86 -5.82 -9.58
C ARG A 344 31.53 -5.73 -11.09
N GLN A 345 30.61 -6.53 -11.58
CA GLN A 345 30.17 -6.49 -12.98
C GLN A 345 29.43 -5.19 -13.30
N GLU A 346 28.58 -4.74 -12.36
CA GLU A 346 27.79 -3.51 -12.48
C GLU A 346 28.57 -2.23 -12.10
N GLY A 347 29.87 -2.34 -11.76
CA GLY A 347 30.72 -1.20 -11.40
C GLY A 347 30.29 -0.51 -10.10
N SER A 348 29.63 -1.23 -9.19
CA SER A 348 29.12 -0.74 -7.92
C SER A 348 29.93 -1.26 -6.74
N ASP A 349 30.11 -0.44 -5.69
CA ASP A 349 30.76 -0.87 -4.46
C ASP A 349 29.84 -1.80 -3.66
N SER A 350 30.36 -2.94 -3.20
CA SER A 350 29.56 -3.90 -2.42
C SER A 350 29.28 -3.39 -1.01
N LEU A 351 28.05 -3.60 -0.55
CA LEU A 351 27.67 -3.36 0.85
C LEU A 351 28.25 -4.45 1.77
N SER A 352 28.31 -4.18 3.08
CA SER A 352 28.74 -5.17 4.06
C SER A 352 27.77 -6.38 4.15
N LEU A 353 28.28 -7.54 4.55
CA LEU A 353 27.48 -8.75 4.80
C LEU A 353 26.30 -8.48 5.77
N ARG A 354 26.49 -7.59 6.77
CA ARG A 354 25.41 -7.19 7.68
C ARG A 354 24.27 -6.52 6.92
N ARG A 355 24.59 -5.58 6.03
CA ARG A 355 23.57 -4.86 5.24
C ARG A 355 22.86 -5.78 4.25
N VAL A 356 23.60 -6.70 3.61
CA VAL A 356 23.00 -7.72 2.73
C VAL A 356 22.04 -8.64 3.52
N ARG A 357 22.39 -9.00 4.76
CA ARG A 357 21.47 -9.75 5.64
C ARG A 357 20.19 -8.95 5.95
N ASP A 358 20.29 -7.65 6.12
CA ASP A 358 19.13 -6.81 6.36
C ASP A 358 18.24 -6.70 5.09
N LEU A 359 18.84 -6.58 3.90
CA LEU A 359 18.11 -6.64 2.63
C LEU A 359 17.39 -8.00 2.42
N LEU A 360 18.05 -9.11 2.76
CA LEU A 360 17.40 -10.43 2.72
C LEU A 360 16.23 -10.55 3.70
N LYS A 361 16.27 -9.87 4.85
CA LYS A 361 15.12 -9.79 5.77
C LYS A 361 14.00 -8.92 5.18
N GLU A 362 14.34 -7.84 4.48
CA GLU A 362 13.37 -7.03 3.75
C GLU A 362 12.66 -7.86 2.69
N HIS A 363 13.39 -8.65 1.89
CA HIS A 363 12.80 -9.58 0.93
C HIS A 363 11.93 -10.66 1.60
N ALA A 364 12.32 -11.16 2.75
CA ALA A 364 11.51 -12.11 3.51
C ALA A 364 10.23 -11.45 4.09
N PHE A 365 10.31 -10.20 4.47
CA PHE A 365 9.15 -9.43 4.92
C PHE A 365 8.14 -9.17 3.79
N LEU A 366 8.64 -9.06 2.55
CA LEU A 366 7.82 -8.88 1.34
C LEU A 366 7.29 -10.20 0.76
N ASP A 367 7.50 -11.32 1.44
CA ASP A 367 7.15 -12.67 0.97
C ASP A 367 7.80 -13.05 -0.38
N ILE A 368 8.98 -12.52 -0.67
CA ILE A 368 9.79 -12.87 -1.85
C ILE A 368 10.74 -14.03 -1.53
N VAL A 369 11.23 -14.07 -0.28
CA VAL A 369 12.23 -15.02 0.20
C VAL A 369 11.76 -15.66 1.50
N GLU A 370 11.86 -16.97 1.61
CA GLU A 370 11.71 -17.67 2.88
C GLU A 370 13.06 -17.72 3.62
N GLN A 371 13.02 -17.50 4.93
CA GLN A 371 14.19 -17.61 5.81
C GLN A 371 14.05 -18.75 6.79
N SER A 372 14.95 -19.71 6.71
CA SER A 372 15.02 -20.83 7.64
C SER A 372 16.29 -20.74 8.51
N ARG A 373 16.12 -20.71 9.83
CA ARG A 373 17.24 -20.65 10.77
C ARG A 373 17.63 -22.05 11.23
N HIS A 374 18.91 -22.39 11.03
CA HIS A 374 19.48 -23.67 11.41
C HIS A 374 20.48 -23.50 12.56
N SER A 375 20.47 -24.46 13.50
CA SER A 375 21.47 -24.57 14.55
C SER A 375 22.48 -25.65 14.15
N GLY A 376 23.61 -25.26 13.62
CA GLY A 376 24.69 -26.18 13.21
C GLY A 376 25.62 -26.49 14.36
N GLY A 377 25.29 -27.30 15.32
CA GLY A 377 26.15 -27.84 16.37
C GLY A 377 27.35 -26.97 16.83
N SER A 378 28.23 -27.49 17.66
CA SER A 378 29.42 -26.74 18.18
C SER A 378 30.49 -26.41 17.12
N ALA A 379 30.41 -26.99 15.91
CA ALA A 379 31.40 -26.81 14.85
C ALA A 379 31.02 -25.75 13.81
N GLU A 380 29.74 -25.50 13.55
CA GLU A 380 29.30 -24.63 12.46
C GLU A 380 28.52 -23.36 12.91
N GLY A 381 28.17 -23.27 14.20
CA GLY A 381 27.36 -22.13 14.70
C GLY A 381 25.91 -22.09 14.10
N SER A 382 25.15 -21.07 14.45
CA SER A 382 23.83 -20.87 13.84
C SER A 382 23.94 -20.11 12.51
N TYR A 383 23.24 -20.57 11.48
CA TYR A 383 23.19 -19.92 10.17
C TYR A 383 21.73 -19.77 9.68
N THR A 384 21.53 -18.89 8.72
CA THR A 384 20.25 -18.68 8.07
C THR A 384 20.38 -19.07 6.60
N GLU A 385 19.41 -19.82 6.12
CA GLU A 385 19.23 -20.15 4.71
C GLU A 385 18.07 -19.34 4.14
N HIS A 386 18.19 -19.04 2.84
CA HIS A 386 17.25 -18.23 2.10
C HIS A 386 16.81 -18.99 0.86
N THR A 387 15.50 -19.12 0.67
CA THR A 387 14.88 -19.81 -0.46
C THR A 387 13.96 -18.83 -1.19
N LEU A 388 13.98 -18.77 -2.51
CA LEU A 388 13.00 -18.01 -3.27
C LEU A 388 11.62 -18.65 -3.12
N LEU A 389 10.59 -17.85 -2.91
CA LEU A 389 9.20 -18.30 -2.88
C LEU A 389 8.60 -18.32 -4.28
N GLU A 390 9.08 -17.45 -5.17
CA GLU A 390 8.68 -17.39 -6.57
C GLU A 390 9.57 -18.25 -7.47
N ASP A 391 9.06 -18.60 -8.66
CA ASP A 391 9.84 -19.35 -9.65
C ASP A 391 11.08 -18.54 -10.08
N PRO A 392 12.30 -19.09 -9.97
CA PRO A 392 13.52 -18.38 -10.32
C PRO A 392 13.55 -17.85 -11.76
N ALA A 393 12.83 -18.47 -12.71
CA ALA A 393 12.74 -17.98 -14.09
C ALA A 393 11.91 -16.67 -14.15
N VAL A 394 10.79 -16.61 -13.44
CA VAL A 394 9.95 -15.41 -13.32
C VAL A 394 10.73 -14.27 -12.67
N VAL A 395 11.46 -14.56 -11.57
CA VAL A 395 12.29 -13.55 -10.89
C VAL A 395 13.38 -13.02 -11.83
N LYS A 396 14.02 -13.87 -12.59
CA LYS A 396 15.05 -13.48 -13.56
C LYS A 396 14.49 -12.54 -14.63
N ASP A 397 13.33 -12.88 -15.21
CA ASP A 397 12.69 -12.08 -16.26
C ASP A 397 12.30 -10.69 -15.72
N VAL A 398 11.71 -10.63 -14.52
CA VAL A 398 11.34 -9.37 -13.87
C VAL A 398 12.56 -8.49 -13.55
N LEU A 399 13.68 -9.10 -13.10
CA LEU A 399 14.92 -8.37 -12.86
C LEU A 399 15.52 -7.82 -14.17
N ALA A 400 15.46 -8.57 -15.25
CA ALA A 400 15.94 -8.12 -16.56
C ALA A 400 15.15 -6.90 -17.07
N ASP A 401 13.82 -6.92 -16.96
CA ASP A 401 12.93 -5.80 -17.34
C ASP A 401 13.15 -4.52 -16.49
N THR A 402 13.84 -4.61 -15.36
CA THR A 402 13.99 -3.50 -14.41
C THR A 402 15.37 -2.82 -14.49
N ILE A 403 16.30 -3.40 -15.25
CA ILE A 403 17.69 -2.92 -15.42
C ILE A 403 17.81 -2.04 -16.69
N GLU A 404 16.80 -2.03 -17.56
CA GLU A 404 16.68 -1.06 -18.66
C GLU A 404 16.05 0.29 -18.15
#